data_70d60e1f28d2343b6972a49a773dedff
#
_entry.id   70d60e1f28d2343b6972a49a773dedff
#
_cell.length_a   1.000
_cell.length_b   1.000
_cell.length_c   1.000
_cell.angle_alpha   90.00
_cell.angle_beta   90.00
_cell.angle_gamma   90.00
#
_symmetry.space_group_name_H-M   'P 1'
#
loop_
_entity.id
_entity.type
_entity.pdbx_description
1 polymer ?
#
loop_
_entity_poly.entity_id
_entity_poly.type
_entity_poly.pdbx_seq_one_letter_code
_entity_poly.pdbx_strand_id
1 'polypeptide(L)'
;MWFVMVPFLTHVLSSLKEFASFFSKTLAKRVPAGGRSTVEHHEYLCHVHSRSNGLVAVALCDREYPSRVAFTLLSKVTDDFLAAFPVESSWHSVRDDGSGSSHTPALSFPILDTVIEKYQDPAQADPIMKIQKDLDDTKVILHKTIDGVLERGVKLDSLVEKSNDLSLQSKMFYKQAKSQNSCCGMM
;
A
#
# COMPACT_ATOMS: atom_id res chain seq x y z
N MET A 1 -7.04 1.03 10.70
CA MET A 1 -5.64 1.51 10.67
C MET A 1 -5.00 1.03 9.38
N TRP A 2 -4.30 1.89 8.71
CA TRP A 2 -3.75 1.67 7.38
C TRP A 2 -2.23 1.61 7.48
N PHE A 3 -1.63 0.51 7.06
CA PHE A 3 -0.18 0.42 6.90
C PHE A 3 0.16 0.63 5.42
N VAL A 4 0.88 1.71 5.13
CA VAL A 4 1.51 1.90 3.83
C VAL A 4 2.96 1.50 3.97
N MET A 5 3.32 0.43 3.29
CA MET A 5 4.69 -0.01 3.21
C MET A 5 5.19 0.22 1.80
N VAL A 6 6.22 1.02 1.68
CA VAL A 6 6.89 1.31 0.42
C VAL A 6 8.33 0.85 0.55
N PRO A 7 8.63 -0.44 0.26
CA PRO A 7 9.96 -0.99 0.52
C PRO A 7 11.08 -0.27 -0.26
N PHE A 8 10.75 0.40 -1.35
CA PHE A 8 11.76 1.01 -2.23
C PHE A 8 11.97 2.52 -2.03
N LEU A 9 11.26 3.17 -1.10
CA LEU A 9 11.15 4.62 -1.10
C LEU A 9 11.77 5.33 0.12
N THR A 10 12.83 4.82 0.70
CA THR A 10 13.48 5.47 1.87
C THR A 10 14.08 6.85 1.56
N HIS A 11 14.31 7.18 0.30
CA HIS A 11 14.87 8.47 -0.15
C HIS A 11 13.96 9.31 -1.06
N VAL A 12 12.65 9.07 -1.02
CA VAL A 12 11.73 9.71 -1.96
C VAL A 12 11.25 11.05 -1.46
N LEU A 13 11.10 11.99 -2.40
CA LEU A 13 10.48 13.31 -2.23
C LEU A 13 9.17 13.23 -1.44
N SER A 14 8.93 14.19 -0.55
CA SER A 14 7.72 14.24 0.31
C SER A 14 6.42 14.09 -0.49
N SER A 15 6.35 14.67 -1.68
CA SER A 15 5.20 14.58 -2.59
C SER A 15 4.87 13.16 -3.02
N LEU A 16 5.88 12.30 -3.21
CA LEU A 16 5.64 10.90 -3.57
C LEU A 16 5.14 10.09 -2.38
N LYS A 17 5.63 10.36 -1.18
CA LYS A 17 5.13 9.75 0.06
C LYS A 17 3.66 10.11 0.31
N GLU A 18 3.30 11.38 0.14
CA GLU A 18 1.89 11.83 0.23
C GLU A 18 1.02 11.11 -0.79
N PHE A 19 1.47 11.04 -2.04
CA PHE A 19 0.72 10.36 -3.11
C PHE A 19 0.58 8.85 -2.82
N ALA A 20 1.67 8.17 -2.42
CA ALA A 20 1.64 6.76 -2.07
C ALA A 20 0.68 6.49 -0.90
N SER A 21 0.68 7.36 0.12
CA SER A 21 -0.26 7.28 1.25
C SER A 21 -1.72 7.46 0.80
N PHE A 22 -2.00 8.50 0.01
CA PHE A 22 -3.32 8.76 -0.55
C PHE A 22 -3.82 7.58 -1.40
N PHE A 23 -2.97 7.08 -2.30
CA PHE A 23 -3.27 5.98 -3.19
C PHE A 23 -3.59 4.70 -2.38
N SER A 24 -2.76 4.39 -1.42
CA SER A 24 -2.94 3.22 -0.54
C SER A 24 -4.22 3.31 0.29
N LYS A 25 -4.51 4.48 0.88
CA LYS A 25 -5.76 4.75 1.60
C LYS A 25 -6.97 4.57 0.69
N THR A 26 -6.86 5.01 -0.56
CA THR A 26 -7.92 4.90 -1.56
C THR A 26 -8.21 3.45 -1.93
N LEU A 27 -7.18 2.64 -2.13
CA LEU A 27 -7.31 1.21 -2.42
C LEU A 27 -7.84 0.43 -1.23
N ALA A 28 -7.28 0.69 -0.07
CA ALA A 28 -7.62 -0.03 1.15
C ALA A 28 -9.11 0.06 1.51
N LYS A 29 -9.75 1.20 1.24
CA LYS A 29 -11.20 1.39 1.45
C LYS A 29 -12.09 0.55 0.53
N ARG A 30 -11.53 -0.05 -0.53
CA ARG A 30 -12.29 -0.73 -1.59
C ARG A 30 -12.05 -2.24 -1.67
N VAL A 31 -10.99 -2.71 -1.05
CA VAL A 31 -10.72 -4.15 -0.97
C VAL A 31 -11.61 -4.75 0.12
N PRO A 32 -12.38 -5.80 -0.19
CA PRO A 32 -13.24 -6.45 0.79
C PRO A 32 -12.43 -7.06 1.94
N ALA A 33 -13.05 -7.13 3.12
CA ALA A 33 -12.44 -7.77 4.28
C ALA A 33 -12.11 -9.25 3.98
N GLY A 34 -10.92 -9.70 4.40
CA GLY A 34 -10.41 -11.04 4.10
C GLY A 34 -9.86 -11.20 2.68
N GLY A 35 -9.87 -10.13 1.87
CA GLY A 35 -9.45 -10.15 0.47
C GLY A 35 -7.99 -9.83 0.23
N ARG A 36 -7.47 -10.32 -0.90
CA ARG A 36 -6.18 -9.94 -1.47
C ARG A 36 -6.39 -9.38 -2.86
N SER A 37 -5.77 -8.24 -3.15
CA SER A 37 -5.86 -7.62 -4.46
C SER A 37 -4.50 -7.10 -4.91
N THR A 38 -4.25 -7.18 -6.21
CA THR A 38 -3.11 -6.52 -6.86
C THR A 38 -3.65 -5.52 -7.86
N VAL A 39 -3.16 -4.31 -7.82
CA VAL A 39 -3.53 -3.23 -8.73
C VAL A 39 -2.29 -2.79 -9.48
N GLU A 40 -2.35 -2.83 -10.82
CA GLU A 40 -1.28 -2.31 -11.66
C GLU A 40 -1.44 -0.80 -11.81
N HIS A 41 -0.34 -0.08 -11.69
CA HIS A 41 -0.28 1.35 -11.97
C HIS A 41 1.07 1.73 -12.57
N HIS A 42 1.10 1.94 -13.89
CA HIS A 42 2.33 2.16 -14.66
C HIS A 42 3.39 1.07 -14.41
N GLU A 43 4.56 1.45 -13.92
CA GLU A 43 5.68 0.55 -13.63
C GLU A 43 5.60 -0.11 -12.24
N TYR A 44 4.54 0.14 -11.49
CA TYR A 44 4.38 -0.34 -10.12
C TYR A 44 3.20 -1.30 -9.97
N LEU A 45 3.35 -2.22 -9.03
CA LEU A 45 2.28 -3.07 -8.53
C LEU A 45 1.95 -2.69 -7.09
N CYS A 46 0.67 -2.49 -6.84
CA CYS A 46 0.17 -2.24 -5.50
C CYS A 46 -0.54 -3.49 -4.99
N HIS A 47 0.05 -4.16 -4.01
CA HIS A 47 -0.52 -5.32 -3.37
C HIS A 47 -1.27 -4.91 -2.10
N VAL A 48 -2.49 -5.36 -1.96
CA VAL A 48 -3.35 -5.07 -0.82
C VAL A 48 -3.78 -6.36 -0.14
N HIS A 49 -3.56 -6.45 1.15
CA HIS A 49 -4.04 -7.54 1.98
C HIS A 49 -4.96 -6.98 3.06
N SER A 50 -6.24 -7.30 2.96
CA SER A 50 -7.26 -6.92 3.94
C SER A 50 -7.61 -8.11 4.81
N ARG A 51 -7.47 -7.97 6.11
CA ARG A 51 -7.88 -9.00 7.07
C ARG A 51 -9.35 -8.86 7.46
N SER A 52 -9.95 -9.94 7.96
CA SER A 52 -11.35 -9.96 8.41
C SER A 52 -11.64 -8.99 9.56
N ASN A 53 -10.65 -8.67 10.39
CA ASN A 53 -10.74 -7.71 11.49
C ASN A 53 -10.59 -6.23 11.06
N GLY A 54 -10.58 -5.95 9.76
CA GLY A 54 -10.46 -4.58 9.23
C GLY A 54 -9.02 -4.02 9.16
N LEU A 55 -8.01 -4.79 9.57
CA LEU A 55 -6.62 -4.41 9.35
C LEU A 55 -6.27 -4.59 7.87
N VAL A 56 -5.73 -3.54 7.26
CA VAL A 56 -5.31 -3.58 5.86
C VAL A 56 -3.84 -3.19 5.75
N ALA A 57 -3.07 -4.02 5.06
CA ALA A 57 -1.70 -3.74 4.69
C ALA A 57 -1.57 -3.55 3.18
N VAL A 58 -0.74 -2.59 2.78
CA VAL A 58 -0.52 -2.24 1.37
C VAL A 58 0.99 -2.19 1.12
N ALA A 59 1.43 -2.85 0.05
CA ALA A 59 2.81 -2.77 -0.44
C ALA A 59 2.82 -2.23 -1.87
N LEU A 60 3.68 -1.25 -2.12
CA LEU A 60 3.95 -0.74 -3.45
C LEU A 60 5.31 -1.26 -3.89
N CYS A 61 5.34 -2.02 -4.96
CA CYS A 61 6.53 -2.68 -5.49
C CYS A 61 6.69 -2.33 -6.98
N ASP A 62 7.89 -2.53 -7.53
CA ASP A 62 8.07 -2.54 -8.97
C ASP A 62 7.44 -3.80 -9.61
N ARG A 63 7.35 -3.83 -10.94
CA ARG A 63 6.75 -4.96 -11.66
C ARG A 63 7.57 -6.24 -11.58
N GLU A 64 8.87 -6.11 -11.34
CA GLU A 64 9.79 -7.25 -11.27
C GLU A 64 9.72 -7.95 -9.92
N TYR A 65 9.21 -7.26 -8.89
CA TYR A 65 9.10 -7.83 -7.56
C TYR A 65 8.04 -8.95 -7.53
N PRO A 66 8.40 -10.18 -7.08
CA PRO A 66 7.47 -11.30 -7.12
C PRO A 66 6.25 -11.08 -6.22
N SER A 67 5.06 -11.13 -6.78
CA SER A 67 3.80 -10.92 -6.05
C SER A 67 3.64 -11.85 -4.85
N ARG A 68 4.14 -13.08 -4.96
CA ARG A 68 4.14 -14.05 -3.85
C ARG A 68 4.92 -13.55 -2.65
N VAL A 69 6.12 -12.97 -2.89
CA VAL A 69 6.96 -12.41 -1.84
C VAL A 69 6.26 -11.21 -1.18
N ALA A 70 5.65 -10.34 -2.00
CA ALA A 70 4.89 -9.20 -1.52
C ALA A 70 3.74 -9.63 -0.58
N PHE A 71 2.95 -10.62 -0.96
CA PHE A 71 1.87 -11.10 -0.10
C PHE A 71 2.36 -11.83 1.16
N THR A 72 3.49 -12.53 1.08
CA THR A 72 4.14 -13.12 2.26
C THR A 72 4.56 -12.03 3.25
N LEU A 73 5.18 -10.97 2.73
CA LEU A 73 5.55 -9.80 3.52
C LEU A 73 4.32 -9.16 4.19
N LEU A 74 3.26 -8.89 3.41
CA LEU A 74 2.03 -8.30 3.95
C LEU A 74 1.38 -9.16 5.04
N SER A 75 1.38 -10.48 4.86
CA SER A 75 0.88 -11.41 5.88
C SER A 75 1.72 -11.36 7.13
N LYS A 76 3.06 -11.46 6.98
CA LYS A 76 3.98 -11.38 8.12
C LYS A 76 3.83 -10.07 8.90
N VAL A 77 3.82 -8.92 8.21
CA VAL A 77 3.68 -7.61 8.84
C VAL A 77 2.37 -7.49 9.61
N THR A 78 1.27 -7.99 9.04
CA THR A 78 -0.03 -7.97 9.74
C THR A 78 -0.06 -8.91 10.94
N ASP A 79 0.61 -10.06 10.89
CA ASP A 79 0.73 -10.99 12.01
C ASP A 79 1.59 -10.39 13.12
N ASP A 80 2.76 -9.87 12.80
CA ASP A 80 3.67 -9.22 13.74
C ASP A 80 2.99 -8.00 14.40
N PHE A 81 2.20 -7.23 13.63
CA PHE A 81 1.43 -6.10 14.14
C PHE A 81 0.37 -6.55 15.17
N LEU A 82 -0.41 -7.59 14.85
CA LEU A 82 -1.43 -8.11 15.76
C LEU A 82 -0.82 -8.75 17.01
N ALA A 83 0.38 -9.32 16.90
CA ALA A 83 1.13 -9.83 18.05
C ALA A 83 1.61 -8.69 18.96
N ALA A 84 2.07 -7.57 18.37
CA ALA A 84 2.50 -6.39 19.13
C ALA A 84 1.33 -5.60 19.73
N PHE A 85 0.17 -5.59 19.07
CA PHE A 85 -1.03 -4.84 19.45
C PHE A 85 -2.26 -5.75 19.50
N PRO A 86 -2.36 -6.66 20.45
CA PRO A 86 -3.43 -7.66 20.52
C PRO A 86 -4.82 -7.06 20.82
N VAL A 87 -4.87 -5.86 21.41
CA VAL A 87 -6.13 -5.19 21.74
C VAL A 87 -6.57 -4.32 20.57
N GLU A 88 -7.61 -4.73 19.85
CA GLU A 88 -8.10 -4.02 18.66
C GLU A 88 -8.47 -2.56 18.95
N SER A 89 -9.05 -2.27 20.12
CA SER A 89 -9.40 -0.90 20.50
C SER A 89 -8.19 0.05 20.57
N SER A 90 -6.97 -0.48 20.81
CA SER A 90 -5.77 0.33 20.92
C SER A 90 -5.33 0.97 19.61
N TRP A 91 -5.58 0.31 18.48
CA TRP A 91 -5.19 0.82 17.16
C TRP A 91 -6.38 1.26 16.30
N HIS A 92 -7.61 0.82 16.59
CA HIS A 92 -8.81 1.34 15.93
C HIS A 92 -9.07 2.83 16.25
N SER A 93 -8.67 3.29 17.42
CA SER A 93 -8.84 4.69 17.84
C SER A 93 -7.78 5.64 17.25
N VAL A 94 -6.67 5.10 16.74
CA VAL A 94 -5.61 5.89 16.11
C VAL A 94 -6.10 6.37 14.74
N ARG A 95 -6.39 7.64 14.62
CA ARG A 95 -6.75 8.29 13.35
C ARG A 95 -5.55 9.09 12.86
N ASP A 96 -5.19 8.86 11.62
CA ASP A 96 -4.34 9.77 10.88
C ASP A 96 -5.27 10.81 10.23
N ASP A 97 -5.35 11.99 10.85
CA ASP A 97 -6.14 13.11 10.35
C ASP A 97 -5.46 13.87 9.22
N GLY A 98 -4.27 13.41 8.80
CA GLY A 98 -3.50 14.03 7.71
C GLY A 98 -2.95 15.43 8.07
N SER A 99 -3.21 15.92 9.28
CA SER A 99 -2.88 17.32 9.66
C SER A 99 -1.41 17.52 10.02
N GLY A 100 -0.61 16.46 10.09
CA GLY A 100 0.78 16.54 10.56
C GLY A 100 0.92 17.04 12.01
N SER A 101 -0.20 17.31 12.67
CA SER A 101 -0.26 17.75 14.06
C SER A 101 -0.27 16.52 14.96
N SER A 102 0.87 16.25 15.56
CA SER A 102 1.20 15.06 16.35
C SER A 102 0.50 15.04 17.71
N HIS A 103 -0.80 14.91 17.76
CA HIS A 103 -1.51 14.71 19.04
C HIS A 103 -2.07 13.30 19.22
N THR A 104 -2.01 12.44 18.18
CA THR A 104 -2.22 11.01 18.36
C THR A 104 -0.87 10.33 18.52
N PRO A 105 -0.65 9.52 19.57
CA PRO A 105 0.60 8.79 19.71
C PRO A 105 0.75 7.89 18.48
N ALA A 106 1.76 8.18 17.66
CA ALA A 106 2.14 7.30 16.58
C ALA A 106 2.46 5.94 17.20
N LEU A 107 1.75 4.89 16.77
CA LEU A 107 2.07 3.54 17.17
C LEU A 107 3.48 3.22 16.68
N SER A 108 4.42 3.11 17.62
CA SER A 108 5.78 2.72 17.28
C SER A 108 5.81 1.23 16.97
N PHE A 109 6.19 0.89 15.74
CA PHE A 109 6.30 -0.50 15.28
C PHE A 109 7.67 -0.73 14.61
N PRO A 110 8.76 -0.75 15.41
CA PRO A 110 10.13 -0.81 14.89
C PRO A 110 10.45 -2.11 14.16
N ILE A 111 9.72 -3.19 14.42
CA ILE A 111 9.83 -4.47 13.71
C ILE A 111 9.61 -4.28 12.21
N LEU A 112 8.79 -3.30 11.82
CA LEU A 112 8.48 -3.02 10.42
C LEU A 112 9.74 -2.72 9.60
N ASP A 113 10.64 -1.87 10.10
CA ASP A 113 11.86 -1.49 9.38
C ASP A 113 12.76 -2.71 9.14
N THR A 114 12.93 -3.56 10.17
CA THR A 114 13.71 -4.80 10.06
C THR A 114 13.11 -5.79 9.07
N VAL A 115 11.79 -5.91 9.06
CA VAL A 115 11.09 -6.81 8.12
C VAL A 115 11.22 -6.26 6.69
N ILE A 116 10.99 -4.96 6.49
CA ILE A 116 11.14 -4.33 5.17
C ILE A 116 12.55 -4.54 4.62
N GLU A 117 13.59 -4.32 5.43
CA GLU A 117 14.99 -4.49 5.00
C GLU A 117 15.26 -5.90 4.49
N LYS A 118 14.78 -6.93 5.18
CA LYS A 118 14.93 -8.34 4.76
C LYS A 118 14.21 -8.66 3.45
N TYR A 119 13.09 -8.00 3.19
CA TYR A 119 12.28 -8.21 2.00
C TYR A 119 12.62 -7.27 0.84
N GLN A 120 13.65 -6.41 0.99
CA GLN A 120 14.20 -5.64 -0.14
C GLN A 120 14.76 -6.55 -1.22
N ASP A 121 15.42 -7.63 -0.82
CA ASP A 121 15.92 -8.66 -1.73
C ASP A 121 15.02 -9.89 -1.70
N PRO A 122 14.24 -10.15 -2.77
CA PRO A 122 13.37 -11.31 -2.84
C PRO A 122 14.09 -12.65 -2.66
N ALA A 123 15.37 -12.74 -3.07
CA ALA A 123 16.15 -13.96 -2.94
C ALA A 123 16.46 -14.30 -1.48
N GLN A 124 16.63 -13.30 -0.64
CA GLN A 124 16.82 -13.49 0.81
C GLN A 124 15.51 -13.88 1.53
N ALA A 125 14.38 -13.45 0.98
CA ALA A 125 13.06 -13.78 1.51
C ALA A 125 12.61 -15.22 1.16
N ASP A 126 13.16 -15.82 0.09
CA ASP A 126 12.75 -17.12 -0.44
C ASP A 126 12.93 -18.31 0.54
N PRO A 127 13.99 -18.40 1.38
CA PRO A 127 14.08 -19.46 2.39
C PRO A 127 12.94 -19.44 3.40
N ILE A 128 12.40 -18.25 3.69
CA ILE A 128 11.28 -18.07 4.62
C ILE A 128 9.97 -18.54 3.97
N MET A 129 9.88 -18.47 2.64
CA MET A 129 8.69 -18.85 1.87
C MET A 129 8.41 -20.35 1.85
N LYS A 130 9.42 -21.20 2.06
CA LYS A 130 9.22 -22.66 2.13
C LYS A 130 8.31 -23.09 3.28
N ILE A 131 8.17 -22.26 4.31
CA ILE A 131 7.38 -22.52 5.50
C ILE A 131 5.91 -22.09 5.31
N GLN A 132 5.61 -21.19 4.37
CA GLN A 132 4.27 -20.61 4.20
C GLN A 132 3.53 -21.14 2.96
N LYS A 133 3.58 -22.45 2.73
CA LYS A 133 2.87 -23.11 1.64
C LYS A 133 1.33 -22.96 1.74
N ASP A 134 0.85 -22.62 2.93
CA ASP A 134 -0.59 -22.48 3.26
C ASP A 134 -1.21 -21.13 2.81
N LEU A 135 -0.42 -20.23 2.21
CA LEU A 135 -0.92 -18.94 1.72
C LEU A 135 -1.53 -19.01 0.31
N ASP A 136 -1.44 -20.15 -0.36
CA ASP A 136 -1.86 -20.29 -1.77
C ASP A 136 -3.38 -20.39 -1.99
N ASP A 137 -4.19 -20.62 -0.93
CA ASP A 137 -5.64 -20.83 -1.09
C ASP A 137 -6.48 -19.55 -1.16
N THR A 138 -5.90 -18.39 -0.83
CA THR A 138 -6.63 -17.13 -0.92
C THR A 138 -6.56 -16.55 -2.33
N LYS A 139 -7.70 -16.50 -3.00
CA LYS A 139 -7.81 -15.91 -4.34
C LYS A 139 -7.34 -14.45 -4.34
N VAL A 140 -6.32 -14.16 -5.14
CA VAL A 140 -5.87 -12.79 -5.43
C VAL A 140 -6.66 -12.22 -6.58
N ILE A 141 -7.28 -11.05 -6.38
CA ILE A 141 -8.00 -10.35 -7.44
C ILE A 141 -7.02 -9.38 -8.12
N LEU A 142 -6.78 -9.59 -9.40
CA LEU A 142 -5.92 -8.71 -10.20
C LEU A 142 -6.76 -7.63 -10.89
N HIS A 143 -6.42 -6.37 -10.66
CA HIS A 143 -6.97 -5.22 -11.36
C HIS A 143 -5.88 -4.61 -12.25
N LYS A 144 -6.11 -4.55 -13.55
CA LYS A 144 -5.17 -3.98 -14.53
C LYS A 144 -4.99 -2.46 -14.41
N THR A 145 -5.92 -1.80 -13.77
CA THR A 145 -5.86 -0.34 -13.53
C THR A 145 -6.53 -0.02 -12.20
N ILE A 146 -6.16 1.11 -11.61
CA ILE A 146 -6.81 1.59 -10.40
C ILE A 146 -8.30 1.89 -10.65
N ASP A 147 -8.66 2.36 -11.84
CA ASP A 147 -10.06 2.65 -12.18
C ASP A 147 -10.94 1.40 -12.12
N GLY A 148 -10.35 0.20 -12.28
CA GLY A 148 -11.05 -1.07 -12.07
C GLY A 148 -11.39 -1.39 -10.61
N VAL A 149 -10.78 -0.71 -9.66
CA VAL A 149 -11.05 -0.83 -8.21
C VAL A 149 -11.98 0.27 -7.75
N LEU A 150 -11.99 1.40 -8.45
CA LEU A 150 -12.84 2.53 -8.12
C LEU A 150 -14.30 2.24 -8.47
N GLU A 151 -15.20 2.93 -7.80
CA GLU A 151 -16.63 2.88 -8.12
C GLU A 151 -16.87 3.31 -9.57
N ARG A 152 -17.89 2.74 -10.19
CA ARG A 152 -18.23 3.01 -11.59
C ARG A 152 -18.43 4.51 -11.82
N GLY A 153 -17.65 5.08 -12.73
CA GLY A 153 -17.68 6.50 -13.06
C GLY A 153 -16.76 7.40 -12.24
N VAL A 154 -16.09 6.86 -11.23
CA VAL A 154 -15.06 7.59 -10.46
C VAL A 154 -13.70 7.35 -11.11
N LYS A 155 -12.95 8.41 -11.37
CA LYS A 155 -11.59 8.35 -11.87
C LYS A 155 -10.60 8.82 -10.81
N LEU A 156 -9.39 8.26 -10.84
CA LEU A 156 -8.31 8.66 -9.93
C LEU A 156 -8.04 10.17 -10.00
N ASP A 157 -8.04 10.75 -11.18
CA ASP A 157 -7.84 12.19 -11.38
C ASP A 157 -8.81 13.05 -10.55
N SER A 158 -10.10 12.68 -10.56
CA SER A 158 -11.13 13.38 -9.79
C SER A 158 -10.92 13.25 -8.28
N LEU A 159 -10.40 12.11 -7.84
CA LEU A 159 -10.08 11.89 -6.42
C LEU A 159 -8.85 12.71 -6.00
N VAL A 160 -7.81 12.77 -6.83
CA VAL A 160 -6.62 13.60 -6.60
C VAL A 160 -6.98 15.07 -6.52
N GLU A 161 -7.80 15.57 -7.44
CA GLU A 161 -8.23 16.98 -7.44
C GLU A 161 -9.04 17.35 -6.19
N LYS A 162 -9.97 16.50 -5.79
CA LYS A 162 -10.87 16.73 -4.65
C LYS A 162 -10.25 16.39 -3.29
N SER A 163 -9.07 15.75 -3.26
CA SER A 163 -8.44 15.35 -2.01
C SER A 163 -7.96 16.58 -1.23
N ASN A 164 -8.26 16.62 0.05
CA ASN A 164 -7.67 17.56 0.99
C ASN A 164 -6.39 17.00 1.64
N ASP A 165 -6.13 15.69 1.48
CA ASP A 165 -4.97 15.01 2.04
C ASP A 165 -3.69 15.19 1.18
N LEU A 166 -3.84 15.72 -0.04
CA LEU A 166 -2.73 16.00 -0.94
C LEU A 166 -2.41 17.48 -0.97
N SER A 167 -1.15 17.82 -0.76
CA SER A 167 -0.63 19.18 -0.97
C SER A 167 -0.75 19.59 -2.45
N LEU A 168 -0.77 20.89 -2.69
CA LEU A 168 -0.74 21.42 -4.07
C LEU A 168 0.47 20.90 -4.85
N GLN A 169 1.62 20.77 -4.20
CA GLN A 169 2.84 20.23 -4.79
C GLN A 169 2.67 18.77 -5.23
N SER A 170 2.06 17.94 -4.41
CA SER A 170 1.78 16.54 -4.74
C SER A 170 0.77 16.38 -5.88
N LYS A 171 -0.25 17.25 -5.93
CA LYS A 171 -1.20 17.30 -7.06
C LYS A 171 -0.51 17.74 -8.37
N MET A 172 0.38 18.73 -8.30
CA MET A 172 1.17 19.15 -9.47
C MET A 172 2.12 18.05 -9.94
N PHE A 173 2.81 17.40 -9.00
CA PHE A 173 3.68 16.25 -9.31
C PHE A 173 2.92 15.14 -10.05
N TYR A 174 1.73 14.76 -9.56
CA TYR A 174 0.88 13.77 -10.23
C TYR A 174 0.51 14.20 -11.66
N LYS A 175 0.08 15.46 -11.86
CA LYS A 175 -0.28 15.97 -13.20
C LYS A 175 0.91 15.96 -14.14
N GLN A 176 2.10 16.34 -13.66
CA GLN A 176 3.33 16.35 -14.46
C GLN A 176 3.77 14.94 -14.84
N ALA A 177 3.78 13.99 -13.90
CA ALA A 177 4.11 12.59 -14.15
C ALA A 177 3.15 11.96 -15.18
N LYS A 178 1.85 12.27 -15.07
CA LYS A 178 0.85 11.80 -16.04
C LYS A 178 1.07 12.36 -17.43
N SER A 179 1.43 13.66 -17.56
CA SER A 179 1.68 14.28 -18.88
C SER A 179 2.91 13.68 -19.55
N GLN A 180 3.98 13.41 -18.81
CA GLN A 180 5.19 12.77 -19.34
C GLN A 180 4.91 11.36 -19.85
N ASN A 181 4.14 10.57 -19.12
CA ASN A 181 3.79 9.22 -19.53
C ASN A 181 2.80 9.17 -20.71
N SER A 182 1.98 10.20 -20.92
CA SER A 182 1.09 10.28 -22.08
C SER A 182 1.79 10.66 -23.39
N CYS A 183 2.92 11.34 -23.34
CA CYS A 183 3.70 11.68 -24.53
C CYS A 183 4.44 10.50 -25.15
N CYS A 184 4.71 9.41 -24.40
CA CYS A 184 5.38 8.22 -24.94
C CYS A 184 4.42 7.21 -25.61
N GLY A 185 3.13 7.47 -25.62
CA GLY A 185 2.10 6.59 -26.22
C GLY A 185 1.74 6.89 -27.67
N MET A 186 2.44 7.83 -28.33
CA MET A 186 2.22 8.14 -29.76
C MET A 186 3.49 7.90 -30.58
N MET A 187 3.92 6.65 -30.66
CA MET A 187 4.72 6.09 -31.76
C MET A 187 4.24 4.69 -32.06
#